data_5fbb3b2fbf1b795dd2d52883214b2c88
#
_entry.id   5fbb3b2fbf1b795dd2d52883214b2c88
#
_cell.length_a   1.000
_cell.length_b   1.000
_cell.length_c   1.000
_cell.angle_alpha   90.00
_cell.angle_beta   90.00
_cell.angle_gamma   90.00
#
_symmetry.space_group_name_H-M   'P 1'
#
loop_
_entity.id
_entity.type
_entity.pdbx_description
1 polymer ?
#
loop_
_entity_poly.entity_id
_entity_poly.type
_entity_poly.pdbx_seq_one_letter_code
_entity_poly.pdbx_strand_id
1 'polypeptide(L)'
;MVLGAGRQEPRSGIPRSHKEPRSGISPATVRSPTSYAAGLPAFAAATGGSLCARRLRLPHDFPRVVAALRTPNAPVRLLICAPTAAAFDRDRAVPITLPPLGSRPEELDHIITEYAEDAIAELDAARTGFLPADRDWVRRHAAASLPDLEKATRRLVAIRASRTVSAAAARLGMAPVSLSRWIGRRTLPMHVEP
;
A
#
# COMPACT_ATOMS: atom_id res chain seq x y z
N MET A 1 -38.83 -54.03 -6.76
CA MET A 1 -38.57 -54.13 -5.31
C MET A 1 -37.08 -54.44 -5.17
N VAL A 2 -36.25 -53.50 -4.80
CA VAL A 2 -35.06 -53.51 -3.96
C VAL A 2 -34.40 -52.13 -4.10
N LEU A 3 -34.34 -51.46 -2.96
CA LEU A 3 -33.71 -50.17 -2.72
C LEU A 3 -32.19 -50.31 -2.69
N GLY A 4 -31.48 -49.49 -3.47
CA GLY A 4 -30.04 -49.30 -3.38
C GLY A 4 -29.72 -47.92 -2.83
N ALA A 5 -29.30 -47.85 -1.55
CA ALA A 5 -28.87 -46.65 -0.88
C ALA A 5 -27.49 -46.25 -1.35
N GLY A 6 -27.38 -45.15 -2.08
CA GLY A 6 -26.13 -44.50 -2.40
C GLY A 6 -25.61 -43.68 -1.20
N ARG A 7 -24.51 -44.09 -0.60
CA ARG A 7 -23.77 -43.31 0.37
C ARG A 7 -23.13 -42.09 -0.34
N GLN A 8 -23.54 -40.90 0.02
CA GLN A 8 -22.79 -39.68 -0.24
C GLN A 8 -21.64 -39.58 0.78
N GLU A 9 -20.43 -39.64 0.31
CA GLU A 9 -19.27 -39.26 1.10
C GLU A 9 -19.23 -37.73 1.32
N PRO A 10 -18.93 -37.28 2.53
CA PRO A 10 -18.78 -35.87 2.79
C PRO A 10 -17.48 -35.38 2.14
N ARG A 11 -17.60 -34.46 1.18
CA ARG A 11 -16.47 -33.70 0.67
C ARG A 11 -15.89 -32.87 1.83
N SER A 12 -14.67 -33.23 2.24
CA SER A 12 -13.86 -32.44 3.16
C SER A 12 -13.61 -31.07 2.58
N GLY A 13 -14.39 -30.09 3.04
CA GLY A 13 -14.13 -28.68 2.78
C GLY A 13 -12.84 -28.29 3.48
N ILE A 14 -11.80 -27.99 2.71
CA ILE A 14 -10.62 -27.28 3.18
C ILE A 14 -11.13 -25.96 3.76
N PRO A 15 -10.89 -25.64 5.04
CA PRO A 15 -11.29 -24.36 5.57
C PRO A 15 -10.52 -23.29 4.80
N ARG A 16 -11.26 -22.41 4.12
CA ARG A 16 -10.69 -21.18 3.58
C ARG A 16 -10.08 -20.44 4.74
N SER A 17 -8.76 -20.31 4.71
CA SER A 17 -7.99 -19.45 5.60
C SER A 17 -8.71 -18.10 5.65
N HIS A 18 -9.33 -17.80 6.78
CA HIS A 18 -9.81 -16.47 7.07
C HIS A 18 -8.56 -15.58 7.03
N LYS A 19 -8.48 -14.74 5.99
CA LYS A 19 -7.55 -13.63 5.93
C LYS A 19 -7.86 -12.80 7.18
N GLU A 20 -7.02 -12.93 8.21
CA GLU A 20 -7.16 -12.08 9.40
C GLU A 20 -7.24 -10.63 8.93
N PRO A 21 -8.19 -9.85 9.43
CA PRO A 21 -8.26 -8.44 9.09
C PRO A 21 -6.93 -7.82 9.50
N ARG A 22 -6.22 -7.24 8.53
CA ARG A 22 -4.97 -6.50 8.76
C ARG A 22 -5.19 -5.60 9.97
N SER A 23 -4.51 -5.90 11.05
CA SER A 23 -4.65 -5.27 12.35
C SER A 23 -4.58 -3.75 12.22
N GLY A 24 -5.72 -3.12 12.22
CA GLY A 24 -5.92 -1.93 13.01
C GLY A 24 -5.45 -0.59 12.48
N ILE A 25 -5.35 -0.33 11.16
CA ILE A 25 -5.37 1.06 10.69
C ILE A 25 -6.71 1.28 10.01
N SER A 26 -7.65 1.86 10.75
CA SER A 26 -8.93 2.26 10.19
C SER A 26 -8.69 3.25 9.03
N PRO A 27 -9.26 3.04 7.85
CA PRO A 27 -9.09 3.97 6.71
C PRO A 27 -9.51 5.41 7.03
N ALA A 28 -10.32 5.61 8.05
CA ALA A 28 -10.70 6.94 8.55
C ALA A 28 -9.53 7.71 9.18
N THR A 29 -8.41 7.05 9.52
CA THR A 29 -7.25 7.67 10.18
C THR A 29 -6.21 8.16 9.17
N VAL A 30 -6.26 7.70 7.92
CA VAL A 30 -5.42 8.19 6.82
C VAL A 30 -6.09 9.41 6.18
N ARG A 31 -6.19 10.50 6.93
CA ARG A 31 -6.63 11.76 6.34
C ARG A 31 -5.50 12.40 5.57
N SER A 32 -5.85 12.93 4.39
CA SER A 32 -5.00 13.73 3.51
C SER A 32 -4.11 14.72 4.26
N PRO A 33 -2.87 14.94 3.82
CA PRO A 33 -1.88 15.77 4.53
C PRO A 33 -2.20 17.27 4.56
N THR A 34 -3.36 17.72 4.14
CA THR A 34 -3.75 19.14 4.08
C THR A 34 -4.22 19.73 5.40
N SER A 35 -4.34 18.95 6.47
CA SER A 35 -4.83 19.45 7.76
C SER A 35 -3.68 19.60 8.78
N TYR A 36 -2.63 20.34 8.44
CA TYR A 36 -1.53 20.63 9.37
C TYR A 36 -1.91 21.51 10.55
N ALA A 37 -3.05 22.19 10.49
CA ALA A 37 -3.55 23.07 11.55
C ALA A 37 -4.28 22.35 12.69
N ALA A 38 -4.46 21.02 12.62
CA ALA A 38 -5.42 20.30 13.45
C ALA A 38 -4.80 19.06 14.14
N GLY A 39 -3.75 19.24 14.91
CA GLY A 39 -3.12 18.15 15.67
C GLY A 39 -4.04 17.56 16.74
N LEU A 40 -4.69 18.39 17.56
CA LEU A 40 -5.64 17.93 18.58
C LEU A 40 -6.90 17.28 18.00
N PRO A 41 -7.57 17.82 16.98
CA PRO A 41 -8.67 17.13 16.32
C PRO A 41 -8.26 15.80 15.69
N ALA A 42 -7.07 15.71 15.08
CA ALA A 42 -6.53 14.45 14.57
C ALA A 42 -6.26 13.44 15.69
N PHE A 43 -5.75 13.90 16.83
CA PHE A 43 -5.55 13.09 18.01
C PHE A 43 -6.88 12.53 18.56
N ALA A 44 -7.90 13.38 18.69
CA ALA A 44 -9.23 12.94 19.11
C ALA A 44 -9.85 11.91 18.16
N ALA A 45 -9.69 12.12 16.85
CA ALA A 45 -10.17 11.18 15.82
C ALA A 45 -9.41 9.84 15.80
N ALA A 46 -8.20 9.78 16.39
CA ALA A 46 -7.38 8.57 16.49
C ALA A 46 -7.63 7.78 17.79
N THR A 47 -8.65 8.13 18.56
CA THR A 47 -9.00 7.44 19.83
C THR A 47 -9.19 5.94 19.59
N GLY A 48 -8.53 5.12 20.39
CA GLY A 48 -8.50 3.67 20.26
C GLY A 48 -7.52 3.14 19.21
N GLY A 49 -6.79 4.02 18.52
CA GLY A 49 -5.90 3.66 17.43
C GLY A 49 -4.53 4.33 17.50
N SER A 50 -4.01 4.69 16.31
CA SER A 50 -2.69 5.29 16.16
C SER A 50 -2.74 6.58 15.35
N LEU A 51 -2.04 7.62 15.81
CA LEU A 51 -1.79 8.86 15.09
C LEU A 51 -0.39 8.81 14.49
N CYS A 52 -0.29 8.86 13.16
CA CYS A 52 0.98 8.92 12.46
C CYS A 52 1.30 10.36 12.05
N ALA A 53 2.46 10.87 12.47
CA ALA A 53 2.95 12.20 12.14
C ALA A 53 4.31 12.15 11.44
N ARG A 54 4.52 13.04 10.46
CA ARG A 54 5.84 13.23 9.83
C ARG A 54 6.63 14.28 10.59
N ARG A 55 7.85 13.96 10.99
CA ARG A 55 8.72 14.87 11.77
C ARG A 55 8.94 16.23 11.09
N LEU A 56 9.03 16.25 9.76
CA LEU A 56 9.23 17.47 8.97
C LEU A 56 7.96 18.31 8.78
N ARG A 57 6.80 17.82 9.21
CA ARG A 57 5.50 18.47 9.00
C ARG A 57 4.59 18.27 10.21
N LEU A 58 5.12 18.59 11.39
CA LEU A 58 4.33 18.55 12.60
C LEU A 58 3.35 19.74 12.64
N PRO A 59 2.11 19.55 13.11
CA PRO A 59 1.17 20.63 13.30
C PRO A 59 1.68 21.62 14.35
N HIS A 60 1.24 22.87 14.29
CA HIS A 60 1.68 23.93 15.22
C HIS A 60 1.31 23.64 16.68
N ASP A 61 0.21 22.93 16.91
CA ASP A 61 -0.28 22.52 18.22
C ASP A 61 0.29 21.15 18.68
N PHE A 62 1.32 20.64 18.03
CA PHE A 62 1.96 19.35 18.35
C PHE A 62 2.41 19.24 19.82
N PRO A 63 2.93 20.31 20.47
CA PRO A 63 3.23 20.25 21.90
C PRO A 63 2.02 19.90 22.78
N ARG A 64 0.82 20.34 22.39
CA ARG A 64 -0.44 20.01 23.08
C ARG A 64 -0.84 18.55 22.84
N VAL A 65 -0.60 18.01 21.64
CA VAL A 65 -0.78 16.58 21.36
C VAL A 65 0.14 15.74 22.24
N VAL A 66 1.41 16.12 22.36
CA VAL A 66 2.36 15.43 23.25
C VAL A 66 1.93 15.54 24.74
N ALA A 67 1.39 16.68 25.16
CA ALA A 67 0.87 16.83 26.51
C ALA A 67 -0.34 15.91 26.76
N ALA A 68 -1.26 15.80 25.81
CA ALA A 68 -2.40 14.89 25.88
C ALA A 68 -1.98 13.41 25.95
N LEU A 69 -0.91 13.03 25.25
CA LEU A 69 -0.35 11.66 25.31
C LEU A 69 0.27 11.29 26.66
N ARG A 70 0.69 12.30 27.47
CA ARG A 70 1.23 12.07 28.80
C ARG A 70 0.16 11.79 29.86
N THR A 71 -1.10 11.94 29.49
CA THR A 71 -2.21 11.58 30.39
C THR A 71 -2.20 10.06 30.60
N PRO A 72 -2.34 9.57 31.84
CA PRO A 72 -2.43 8.13 32.08
C PRO A 72 -3.54 7.50 31.24
N ASN A 73 -3.23 6.38 30.63
CA ASN A 73 -4.17 5.64 29.74
C ASN A 73 -4.63 6.42 28.51
N ALA A 74 -3.79 7.30 27.95
CA ALA A 74 -4.09 7.96 26.69
C ALA A 74 -4.51 6.93 25.61
N PRO A 75 -5.70 7.06 25.01
CA PRO A 75 -6.26 6.02 24.13
C PRO A 75 -5.68 6.08 22.72
N VAL A 76 -4.56 6.75 22.50
CA VAL A 76 -3.93 6.97 21.20
C VAL A 76 -2.44 6.63 21.26
N ARG A 77 -1.96 5.87 20.27
CA ARG A 77 -0.51 5.66 20.05
C ARG A 77 0.00 6.70 19.06
N LEU A 78 1.13 7.34 19.38
CA LEU A 78 1.79 8.27 18.47
C LEU A 78 2.96 7.56 17.76
N LEU A 79 2.94 7.56 16.43
CA LEU A 79 4.06 7.17 15.59
C LEU A 79 4.60 8.41 14.89
N ILE A 80 5.90 8.64 15.00
CA ILE A 80 6.57 9.74 14.31
C ILE A 80 7.52 9.17 13.27
N CYS A 81 7.22 9.44 11.99
CA CYS A 81 8.09 9.07 10.89
C CYS A 81 9.13 10.16 10.65
N ALA A 82 10.40 9.79 10.64
CA ALA A 82 11.52 10.68 10.35
C ALA A 82 12.47 10.04 9.32
N PRO A 83 13.17 10.86 8.51
CA PRO A 83 14.10 10.35 7.52
C PRO A 83 15.36 9.74 8.13
N THR A 84 15.73 10.14 9.35
CA THR A 84 16.93 9.65 10.04
C THR A 84 16.69 9.50 11.53
N ALA A 85 17.41 8.56 12.17
CA ALA A 85 17.35 8.37 13.61
C ALA A 85 17.87 9.59 14.41
N ALA A 86 18.77 10.38 13.83
CA ALA A 86 19.30 11.60 14.46
C ALA A 86 18.24 12.70 14.68
N ALA A 87 17.08 12.59 14.01
CA ALA A 87 15.97 13.52 14.19
C ALA A 87 15.17 13.28 15.50
N PHE A 88 15.51 12.24 16.26
CA PHE A 88 14.82 11.88 17.50
C PHE A 88 15.69 12.15 18.73
N ASP A 89 15.03 12.63 19.78
CA ASP A 89 15.58 12.64 21.12
C ASP A 89 15.50 11.19 21.67
N ARG A 90 16.67 10.54 21.77
CA ARG A 90 16.79 9.13 22.16
C ARG A 90 16.30 8.85 23.59
N ASP A 91 16.22 9.88 24.41
CA ASP A 91 15.79 9.73 25.79
C ASP A 91 14.28 9.53 25.94
N ARG A 92 13.51 9.70 24.86
CA ARG A 92 12.04 9.69 24.89
C ARG A 92 11.37 8.64 24.02
N ALA A 93 12.08 8.00 23.12
CA ALA A 93 11.50 6.99 22.22
C ALA A 93 12.55 5.99 21.75
N VAL A 94 12.15 4.74 21.66
CA VAL A 94 12.96 3.70 20.98
C VAL A 94 12.68 3.79 19.48
N PRO A 95 13.66 4.17 18.64
CA PRO A 95 13.45 4.26 17.22
C PRO A 95 13.38 2.86 16.58
N ILE A 96 12.37 2.66 15.76
CA ILE A 96 12.31 1.52 14.86
C ILE A 96 12.90 1.98 13.52
N THR A 97 14.04 1.42 13.14
CA THR A 97 14.69 1.72 11.86
C THR A 97 14.21 0.77 10.80
N LEU A 98 13.57 1.30 9.76
CA LEU A 98 13.20 0.54 8.58
C LEU A 98 14.32 0.69 7.54
N PRO A 99 14.99 -0.41 7.13
CA PRO A 99 15.97 -0.37 6.08
C PRO A 99 15.38 0.13 4.75
N PRO A 100 16.17 0.75 3.87
CA PRO A 100 15.71 1.11 2.52
C PRO A 100 15.17 -0.11 1.77
N LEU A 101 14.22 0.11 0.87
CA LEU A 101 13.58 -0.96 0.12
C LEU A 101 14.59 -1.84 -0.64
N GLY A 102 15.62 -1.22 -1.24
CA GLY A 102 16.68 -1.93 -1.96
C GLY A 102 17.55 -2.86 -1.10
N SER A 103 17.55 -2.70 0.23
CA SER A 103 18.25 -3.59 1.16
C SER A 103 17.38 -4.70 1.75
N ARG A 104 16.15 -4.87 1.22
CA ARG A 104 15.18 -5.90 1.63
C ARG A 104 14.70 -6.71 0.42
N PRO A 105 15.62 -7.37 -0.33
CA PRO A 105 15.27 -8.05 -1.58
C PRO A 105 14.24 -9.18 -1.37
N GLU A 106 14.25 -9.83 -0.22
CA GLU A 106 13.33 -10.93 0.12
C GLU A 106 11.88 -10.44 0.29
N GLU A 107 11.70 -9.22 0.80
CA GLU A 107 10.37 -8.62 0.97
C GLU A 107 9.87 -7.96 -0.33
N LEU A 108 10.77 -7.59 -1.23
CA LEU A 108 10.45 -6.79 -2.40
C LEU A 108 9.42 -7.48 -3.32
N ASP A 109 9.56 -8.77 -3.54
CA ASP A 109 8.63 -9.54 -4.37
C ASP A 109 7.24 -9.63 -3.76
N HIS A 110 7.17 -9.79 -2.44
CA HIS A 110 5.91 -9.77 -1.73
C HIS A 110 5.24 -8.40 -1.82
N ILE A 111 6.00 -7.33 -1.61
CA ILE A 111 5.51 -5.95 -1.73
C ILE A 111 5.00 -5.67 -3.15
N ILE A 112 5.73 -6.07 -4.19
CA ILE A 112 5.29 -5.90 -5.58
C ILE A 112 3.99 -6.67 -5.84
N THR A 113 3.87 -7.89 -5.32
CA THR A 113 2.67 -8.71 -5.47
C THR A 113 1.46 -8.06 -4.81
N GLU A 114 1.59 -7.55 -3.59
CA GLU A 114 0.52 -6.84 -2.88
C GLU A 114 0.05 -5.60 -3.65
N TYR A 115 0.98 -4.79 -4.17
CA TYR A 115 0.60 -3.64 -5.00
C TYR A 115 -0.03 -4.03 -6.34
N ALA A 116 0.36 -5.17 -6.90
CA ALA A 116 -0.27 -5.68 -8.12
C ALA A 116 -1.71 -6.14 -7.85
N GLU A 117 -1.95 -6.85 -6.76
CA GLU A 117 -3.29 -7.29 -6.34
C GLU A 117 -4.20 -6.09 -6.04
N ASP A 118 -3.68 -5.09 -5.31
CA ASP A 118 -4.41 -3.86 -5.03
C ASP A 118 -4.76 -3.11 -6.34
N ALA A 119 -3.80 -2.99 -7.28
CA ALA A 119 -4.03 -2.34 -8.56
C ALA A 119 -5.02 -3.11 -9.45
N ILE A 120 -4.97 -4.44 -9.47
CA ILE A 120 -5.93 -5.29 -10.18
C ILE A 120 -7.34 -5.07 -9.62
N ALA A 121 -7.48 -5.05 -8.31
CA ALA A 121 -8.78 -4.83 -7.66
C ALA A 121 -9.31 -3.40 -7.90
N GLU A 122 -8.47 -2.38 -7.78
CA GLU A 122 -8.85 -0.97 -7.97
C GLU A 122 -9.26 -0.67 -9.41
N LEU A 123 -8.53 -1.24 -10.37
CA LEU A 123 -8.75 -0.98 -11.80
C LEU A 123 -9.72 -1.97 -12.45
N ASP A 124 -10.34 -2.86 -11.67
CA ASP A 124 -11.22 -3.94 -12.18
C ASP A 124 -10.55 -4.67 -13.37
N ALA A 125 -9.29 -5.06 -13.16
CA ALA A 125 -8.50 -5.77 -14.15
C ALA A 125 -8.58 -7.29 -13.95
N ALA A 126 -8.37 -8.06 -15.03
CA ALA A 126 -8.26 -9.51 -14.90
C ALA A 126 -7.03 -9.88 -14.04
N ARG A 127 -7.09 -11.03 -13.36
CA ARG A 127 -5.96 -11.54 -12.56
C ARG A 127 -4.67 -11.75 -13.36
N THR A 128 -4.79 -11.93 -14.69
CA THR A 128 -3.68 -11.97 -15.62
C THR A 128 -3.12 -10.60 -16.00
N GLY A 129 -3.64 -9.53 -15.37
CA GLY A 129 -3.23 -8.15 -15.62
C GLY A 129 -1.84 -7.77 -15.11
N PHE A 130 -1.11 -8.70 -14.50
CA PHE A 130 0.27 -8.48 -14.05
C PHE A 130 1.09 -9.76 -14.23
N LEU A 131 2.04 -9.73 -15.13
CA LEU A 131 2.84 -10.89 -15.54
C LEU A 131 4.15 -10.99 -14.73
N PRO A 132 4.80 -12.19 -14.73
CA PRO A 132 6.13 -12.33 -14.13
C PRO A 132 7.16 -11.35 -14.70
N ALA A 133 7.12 -11.10 -16.02
CA ALA A 133 7.98 -10.12 -16.67
C ALA A 133 7.74 -8.68 -16.18
N ASP A 134 6.51 -8.32 -15.83
CA ASP A 134 6.17 -7.02 -15.24
C ASP A 134 6.76 -6.90 -13.81
N ARG A 135 6.69 -7.97 -13.01
CA ARG A 135 7.31 -8.04 -11.68
C ARG A 135 8.82 -7.82 -11.76
N ASP A 136 9.49 -8.53 -12.67
CA ASP A 136 10.93 -8.42 -12.86
C ASP A 136 11.33 -7.02 -13.35
N TRP A 137 10.51 -6.42 -14.17
CA TRP A 137 10.71 -5.06 -14.62
C TRP A 137 10.56 -4.06 -13.48
N VAL A 138 9.49 -4.15 -12.67
CA VAL A 138 9.27 -3.29 -11.50
C VAL A 138 10.42 -3.41 -10.51
N ARG A 139 10.87 -4.64 -10.22
CA ARG A 139 12.01 -4.90 -9.34
C ARG A 139 13.27 -4.16 -9.80
N ARG A 140 13.56 -4.19 -11.08
CA ARG A 140 14.78 -3.59 -11.64
C ARG A 140 14.71 -2.07 -11.80
N HIS A 141 13.53 -1.50 -12.06
CA HIS A 141 13.41 -0.13 -12.54
C HIS A 141 12.58 0.79 -11.62
N ALA A 142 11.85 0.25 -10.64
CA ALA A 142 10.94 1.04 -9.82
C ALA A 142 11.11 0.79 -8.30
N ALA A 143 12.07 -0.01 -7.88
CA ALA A 143 12.29 -0.36 -6.47
C ALA A 143 13.04 0.71 -5.65
N ALA A 144 13.21 1.92 -6.19
CA ALA A 144 13.86 3.01 -5.46
C ALA A 144 13.02 3.49 -4.26
N SER A 145 11.69 3.49 -4.39
CA SER A 145 10.76 3.87 -3.32
C SER A 145 9.42 3.15 -3.46
N LEU A 146 8.67 3.02 -2.35
CA LEU A 146 7.31 2.47 -2.38
C LEU A 146 6.38 3.26 -3.33
N PRO A 147 6.37 4.62 -3.35
CA PRO A 147 5.56 5.36 -4.30
C PRO A 147 5.92 5.13 -5.77
N ASP A 148 7.21 4.89 -6.09
CA ASP A 148 7.62 4.59 -7.46
C ASP A 148 7.18 3.19 -7.87
N LEU A 149 7.30 2.23 -6.96
CA LEU A 149 6.86 0.87 -7.13
C LEU A 149 5.34 0.80 -7.35
N GLU A 150 4.55 1.41 -6.48
CA GLU A 150 3.10 1.51 -6.60
C GLU A 150 2.67 2.11 -7.94
N LYS A 151 3.25 3.27 -8.31
CA LYS A 151 2.95 3.94 -9.58
C LYS A 151 3.29 3.07 -10.80
N ALA A 152 4.43 2.39 -10.76
CA ALA A 152 4.87 1.54 -11.87
C ALA A 152 3.94 0.33 -12.02
N THR A 153 3.65 -0.37 -10.93
CA THR A 153 2.76 -1.54 -10.90
C THR A 153 1.37 -1.17 -11.39
N ARG A 154 0.78 -0.11 -10.85
CA ARG A 154 -0.55 0.37 -11.25
C ARG A 154 -0.62 0.74 -12.74
N ARG A 155 0.43 1.35 -13.30
CA ARG A 155 0.49 1.67 -14.73
C ARG A 155 0.61 0.44 -15.59
N LEU A 156 1.43 -0.55 -15.21
CA LEU A 156 1.55 -1.80 -15.95
C LEU A 156 0.23 -2.57 -15.97
N VAL A 157 -0.45 -2.68 -14.83
CA VAL A 157 -1.78 -3.30 -14.75
C VAL A 157 -2.78 -2.58 -15.67
N ALA A 158 -2.82 -1.24 -15.64
CA ALA A 158 -3.71 -0.47 -16.51
C ALA A 158 -3.43 -0.69 -18.00
N ILE A 159 -2.15 -0.73 -18.39
CA ILE A 159 -1.72 -0.97 -19.78
C ILE A 159 -2.14 -2.37 -20.21
N ARG A 160 -1.90 -3.40 -19.40
CA ARG A 160 -2.30 -4.79 -19.67
C ARG A 160 -3.82 -4.96 -19.78
N ALA A 161 -4.58 -4.25 -18.93
CA ALA A 161 -6.03 -4.30 -18.90
C ALA A 161 -6.69 -3.48 -20.03
N SER A 162 -5.92 -2.84 -20.89
CA SER A 162 -6.43 -1.92 -21.90
C SER A 162 -5.86 -2.19 -23.29
N ARG A 163 -6.68 -2.03 -24.32
CA ARG A 163 -6.24 -2.18 -25.73
C ARG A 163 -5.46 -0.98 -26.26
N THR A 164 -5.63 0.19 -25.64
CA THR A 164 -5.03 1.45 -26.10
C THR A 164 -4.45 2.23 -24.93
N VAL A 165 -3.46 3.07 -25.22
CA VAL A 165 -2.86 3.98 -24.22
C VAL A 165 -3.90 4.96 -23.66
N SER A 166 -4.83 5.41 -24.49
CA SER A 166 -5.90 6.32 -24.05
C SER A 166 -6.84 5.63 -23.07
N ALA A 167 -7.23 4.38 -23.30
CA ALA A 167 -8.05 3.62 -22.38
C ALA A 167 -7.31 3.33 -21.04
N ALA A 168 -6.01 3.00 -21.12
CA ALA A 168 -5.18 2.81 -19.94
C ALA A 168 -5.06 4.11 -19.10
N ALA A 169 -4.86 5.23 -19.78
CA ALA A 169 -4.77 6.55 -19.13
C ALA A 169 -6.09 6.94 -18.45
N ALA A 170 -7.23 6.66 -19.11
CA ALA A 170 -8.56 6.90 -18.53
C ALA A 170 -8.77 6.08 -17.25
N ARG A 171 -8.39 4.80 -17.22
CA ARG A 171 -8.43 3.96 -16.01
C ARG A 171 -7.58 4.53 -14.87
N LEU A 172 -6.47 5.17 -15.20
CA LEU A 172 -5.56 5.78 -14.23
C LEU A 172 -5.97 7.20 -13.79
N GLY A 173 -7.01 7.76 -14.39
CA GLY A 173 -7.41 9.15 -14.16
C GLY A 173 -6.35 10.16 -14.60
N MET A 174 -5.57 9.86 -15.66
CA MET A 174 -4.48 10.72 -16.14
C MET A 174 -4.58 11.04 -17.63
N ALA A 175 -3.89 12.09 -18.07
CA ALA A 175 -3.84 12.45 -19.49
C ALA A 175 -3.07 11.39 -20.32
N PRO A 176 -3.59 11.00 -21.53
CA PRO A 176 -2.94 10.00 -22.38
C PRO A 176 -1.49 10.36 -22.74
N VAL A 177 -1.22 11.64 -22.99
CA VAL A 177 0.14 12.15 -23.30
C VAL A 177 1.14 11.87 -22.15
N SER A 178 0.67 11.94 -20.92
CA SER A 178 1.50 11.67 -19.74
C SER A 178 1.87 10.20 -19.64
N LEU A 179 0.92 9.32 -19.94
CA LEU A 179 1.17 7.87 -19.98
C LEU A 179 2.06 7.50 -21.16
N SER A 180 1.80 8.01 -22.37
CA SER A 180 2.66 7.82 -23.55
C SER A 180 4.09 8.24 -23.30
N ARG A 181 4.31 9.41 -22.68
CA ARG A 181 5.64 9.88 -22.31
C ARG A 181 6.31 8.97 -21.29
N TRP A 182 5.54 8.43 -20.35
CA TRP A 182 6.06 7.49 -19.36
C TRP A 182 6.49 6.18 -20.03
N ILE A 183 5.71 5.64 -20.96
CA ILE A 183 6.01 4.45 -21.76
C ILE A 183 7.26 4.69 -22.62
N GLY A 184 7.28 5.76 -23.39
CA GLY A 184 8.36 6.05 -24.36
C GLY A 184 9.75 6.27 -23.72
N ARG A 185 9.82 6.55 -22.42
CA ARG A 185 11.09 6.69 -21.69
C ARG A 185 11.58 5.37 -21.10
N ARG A 186 10.88 4.26 -21.30
CA ARG A 186 11.16 2.99 -20.64
C ARG A 186 10.95 1.83 -21.62
N THR A 187 11.85 0.87 -21.55
CA THR A 187 11.67 -0.41 -22.24
C THR A 187 10.77 -1.28 -21.38
N LEU A 188 9.47 -1.27 -21.65
CA LEU A 188 8.51 -2.08 -20.91
C LEU A 188 8.58 -3.55 -21.36
N PRO A 189 8.22 -4.51 -20.51
CA PRO A 189 8.14 -5.92 -20.85
C PRO A 189 6.84 -6.20 -21.63
N MET A 190 6.70 -5.55 -22.78
CA MET A 190 5.56 -5.75 -23.66
C MET A 190 5.80 -7.03 -24.44
N HIS A 191 5.15 -8.12 -24.06
CA HIS A 191 5.00 -9.24 -24.96
C HIS A 191 4.07 -8.78 -26.11
N VAL A 192 4.66 -8.48 -27.23
CA VAL A 192 4.00 -8.67 -28.51
C VAL A 192 4.06 -10.19 -28.72
N GLU A 193 2.97 -10.89 -28.44
CA GLU A 193 2.83 -12.22 -29.02
C GLU A 193 2.83 -12.06 -30.53
N PRO A 194 3.61 -12.88 -31.25
CA PRO A 194 3.66 -12.84 -32.71
C PRO A 194 2.32 -13.19 -33.35
#